data_6f146c5ee6500435bbe2c6b43879d5f8
#
_entry.id   6f146c5ee6500435bbe2c6b43879d5f8
#
_cell.length_a   1.000
_cell.length_b   1.000
_cell.length_c   1.000
_cell.angle_alpha   90.00
_cell.angle_beta   90.00
_cell.angle_gamma   90.00
#
_symmetry.space_group_name_H-M   'P 1'
#
loop_
_entity.id
_entity.type
_entity.pdbx_description
1 polymer ?
#
loop_
_entity_poly.entity_id
_entity_poly.type
_entity_poly.pdbx_seq_one_letter_code
_entity_poly.pdbx_strand_id
1 'polypeptide(L)'
;MKRIRVALIGILLLILAPALVPAEAAAAPVSRDQAVNLVLTRGLAQRGVPYSWGGGDINGPSLGNGPGASTVGFDSSGLMSYVFAGVNAKLPRSSGAMYNVGQKVTPDQALPADLIFYGPDGTTTVTLFLGNSQMLEVTDAGVVVSPVRTTDMAPYLVRIIAS
;
A
#
# COMPACT_ATOMS: atom_id res chain seq x y z
N MET A 1 64.75 -52.22 41.45
CA MET A 1 64.70 -51.27 40.31
C MET A 1 63.22 -51.13 39.86
N LYS A 2 62.51 -50.05 40.26
CA LYS A 2 61.12 -49.86 39.90
C LYS A 2 61.03 -48.93 38.66
N ARG A 3 60.47 -49.46 37.57
CA ARG A 3 60.29 -48.73 36.33
C ARG A 3 58.99 -47.91 36.42
N ILE A 4 59.12 -46.61 36.40
CA ILE A 4 57.97 -45.67 36.37
C ILE A 4 57.51 -45.59 34.93
N ARG A 5 56.22 -45.95 34.68
CA ARG A 5 55.54 -45.73 33.39
C ARG A 5 54.83 -44.38 33.43
N VAL A 6 55.29 -43.41 32.62
CA VAL A 6 54.64 -42.15 32.42
C VAL A 6 53.56 -42.35 31.36
N ALA A 7 52.30 -42.09 31.71
CA ALA A 7 51.17 -42.08 30.78
C ALA A 7 51.05 -40.71 30.22
N LEU A 8 51.23 -40.56 28.92
CA LEU A 8 50.93 -39.32 28.17
C LEU A 8 49.41 -39.23 27.95
N ILE A 9 48.77 -38.30 28.60
CA ILE A 9 47.37 -37.94 28.35
C ILE A 9 47.35 -36.93 27.18
N GLY A 10 46.93 -37.39 26.00
CA GLY A 10 46.70 -36.51 24.84
C GLY A 10 45.42 -35.70 25.04
N ILE A 11 45.57 -34.39 25.16
CA ILE A 11 44.44 -33.46 25.15
C ILE A 11 44.01 -33.25 23.70
N LEU A 12 42.87 -33.81 23.32
CA LEU A 12 42.25 -33.58 22.03
C LEU A 12 41.56 -32.21 22.08
N LEU A 13 42.16 -31.16 21.48
CA LEU A 13 41.59 -29.85 21.36
C LEU A 13 40.53 -29.87 20.25
N LEU A 14 39.25 -29.90 20.62
CA LEU A 14 38.13 -29.80 19.69
C LEU A 14 38.00 -28.33 19.25
N ILE A 15 38.50 -28.00 18.07
CA ILE A 15 38.32 -26.66 17.47
C ILE A 15 36.91 -26.60 16.94
N LEU A 16 36.02 -25.90 17.68
CA LEU A 16 34.68 -25.56 17.21
C LEU A 16 34.80 -24.44 16.18
N ALA A 17 34.69 -24.79 14.91
CA ALA A 17 34.64 -23.78 13.85
C ALA A 17 33.34 -22.97 14.00
N PRO A 18 33.37 -21.63 13.97
CA PRO A 18 32.15 -20.83 13.97
C PRO A 18 31.37 -21.11 12.68
N ALA A 19 30.11 -21.56 12.81
CA ALA A 19 29.20 -21.70 11.69
C ALA A 19 28.99 -20.30 11.09
N LEU A 20 29.39 -20.14 9.82
CA LEU A 20 29.09 -18.93 9.05
C LEU A 20 27.57 -18.92 8.84
N VAL A 21 26.85 -18.12 9.63
CA VAL A 21 25.44 -17.80 9.36
C VAL A 21 25.42 -17.02 8.07
N PRO A 22 24.76 -17.49 6.98
CA PRO A 22 24.65 -16.68 5.78
C PRO A 22 23.95 -15.38 6.16
N ALA A 23 24.55 -14.26 5.81
CA ALA A 23 23.91 -12.96 5.94
C ALA A 23 22.63 -13.01 5.12
N GLU A 24 21.49 -12.83 5.78
CA GLU A 24 20.19 -12.71 5.13
C GLU A 24 20.30 -11.60 4.11
N ALA A 25 20.19 -11.95 2.83
CA ALA A 25 20.28 -10.99 1.75
C ALA A 25 19.12 -10.01 1.95
N ALA A 26 19.43 -8.75 2.30
CA ALA A 26 18.44 -7.70 2.40
C ALA A 26 17.63 -7.68 1.09
N ALA A 27 16.30 -7.82 1.20
CA ALA A 27 15.43 -7.80 0.03
C ALA A 27 15.72 -6.52 -0.76
N ALA A 28 15.94 -6.66 -2.07
CA ALA A 28 16.17 -5.51 -2.94
C ALA A 28 14.99 -4.52 -2.80
N PRO A 29 15.24 -3.21 -2.84
CA PRO A 29 14.16 -2.22 -2.76
C PRO A 29 13.15 -2.49 -3.88
N VAL A 30 11.85 -2.45 -3.54
CA VAL A 30 10.74 -2.65 -4.48
C VAL A 30 10.84 -1.57 -5.56
N SER A 31 10.87 -1.98 -6.84
CA SER A 31 10.89 -1.01 -7.95
C SER A 31 9.56 -0.24 -8.02
N ARG A 32 9.59 0.95 -8.67
CA ARG A 32 8.35 1.72 -8.91
C ARG A 32 7.28 0.87 -9.58
N ASP A 33 7.62 0.13 -10.63
CA ASP A 33 6.66 -0.70 -11.37
C ASP A 33 6.06 -1.82 -10.51
N GLN A 34 6.87 -2.43 -9.65
CA GLN A 34 6.38 -3.41 -8.68
C GLN A 34 5.42 -2.78 -7.67
N ALA A 35 5.74 -1.59 -7.16
CA ALA A 35 4.87 -0.86 -6.24
C ALA A 35 3.55 -0.45 -6.90
N VAL A 36 3.59 0.09 -8.13
CA VAL A 36 2.39 0.42 -8.92
C VAL A 36 1.54 -0.82 -9.14
N ASN A 37 2.12 -1.92 -9.62
CA ASN A 37 1.40 -3.17 -9.86
C ASN A 37 0.74 -3.70 -8.58
N LEU A 38 1.42 -3.62 -7.44
CA LEU A 38 0.85 -4.05 -6.17
C LEU A 38 -0.35 -3.19 -5.76
N VAL A 39 -0.26 -1.86 -5.87
CA VAL A 39 -1.36 -0.93 -5.58
C VAL A 39 -2.56 -1.21 -6.48
N LEU A 40 -2.35 -1.33 -7.80
CA LEU A 40 -3.43 -1.61 -8.75
C LEU A 40 -4.09 -2.96 -8.47
N THR A 41 -3.30 -4.01 -8.26
CA THR A 41 -3.80 -5.36 -7.97
C THR A 41 -4.61 -5.40 -6.68
N ARG A 42 -4.11 -4.77 -5.60
CA ARG A 42 -4.84 -4.68 -4.32
C ARG A 42 -6.17 -3.95 -4.48
N GLY A 43 -6.16 -2.84 -5.23
CA GLY A 43 -7.38 -2.07 -5.49
C GLY A 43 -8.40 -2.85 -6.32
N LEU A 44 -7.98 -3.41 -7.45
CA LEU A 44 -8.85 -4.17 -8.35
C LEU A 44 -9.46 -5.43 -7.70
N ALA A 45 -8.74 -6.04 -6.74
CA ALA A 45 -9.25 -7.15 -5.96
C ALA A 45 -10.43 -6.76 -5.04
N GLN A 46 -10.65 -5.46 -4.77
CA GLN A 46 -11.73 -4.98 -3.92
C GLN A 46 -13.03 -4.68 -4.71
N ARG A 47 -13.06 -4.89 -6.02
CA ARG A 47 -14.29 -4.67 -6.81
C ARG A 47 -15.47 -5.43 -6.24
N GLY A 48 -16.62 -4.73 -6.12
CA GLY A 48 -17.84 -5.28 -5.54
C GLY A 48 -17.95 -5.17 -4.02
N VAL A 49 -16.88 -4.75 -3.32
CA VAL A 49 -16.97 -4.46 -1.87
C VAL A 49 -17.90 -3.27 -1.68
N PRO A 50 -18.88 -3.34 -0.73
CA PRO A 50 -19.86 -2.30 -0.52
C PRO A 50 -19.27 -0.94 -0.14
N TYR A 51 -20.02 0.12 -0.44
CA TYR A 51 -19.78 1.44 0.14
C TYR A 51 -20.15 1.44 1.63
N SER A 52 -19.30 2.06 2.45
CA SER A 52 -19.55 2.29 3.86
C SER A 52 -18.99 3.66 4.26
N TRP A 53 -19.84 4.59 4.65
CA TRP A 53 -19.42 5.91 5.10
C TRP A 53 -18.44 5.82 6.27
N GLY A 54 -17.22 6.34 6.11
CA GLY A 54 -16.15 6.25 7.12
C GLY A 54 -15.53 4.85 7.23
N GLY A 55 -15.93 3.90 6.39
CA GLY A 55 -15.41 2.52 6.38
C GLY A 55 -14.07 2.37 5.67
N GLY A 56 -13.37 1.31 6.02
CA GLY A 56 -12.08 0.95 5.47
C GLY A 56 -10.87 1.60 6.16
N ASP A 57 -9.84 0.81 6.33
CA ASP A 57 -8.55 1.22 6.88
C ASP A 57 -7.40 0.44 6.21
N ILE A 58 -6.19 0.55 6.74
CA ILE A 58 -5.00 -0.14 6.20
C ILE A 58 -5.12 -1.67 6.19
N ASN A 59 -6.03 -2.26 6.96
CA ASN A 59 -6.24 -3.70 7.08
C ASN A 59 -7.28 -4.22 6.08
N GLY A 60 -8.18 -3.35 5.59
CA GLY A 60 -9.22 -3.73 4.63
C GLY A 60 -10.55 -3.01 4.84
N PRO A 61 -11.64 -3.58 4.28
CA PRO A 61 -12.98 -3.05 4.49
C PRO A 61 -13.38 -3.20 5.96
N SER A 62 -14.05 -2.18 6.50
CA SER A 62 -14.47 -2.16 7.91
C SER A 62 -15.87 -1.54 8.05
N LEU A 63 -16.45 -1.67 9.24
CA LEU A 63 -17.62 -0.88 9.61
C LEU A 63 -17.27 0.61 9.55
N GLY A 64 -18.18 1.38 9.02
CA GLY A 64 -18.06 2.84 8.96
C GLY A 64 -18.68 3.53 10.17
N ASN A 65 -19.11 4.77 9.96
CA ASN A 65 -19.74 5.62 10.95
C ASN A 65 -21.13 6.08 10.48
N GLY A 66 -21.99 6.53 11.38
CA GLY A 66 -23.30 7.05 11.01
C GLY A 66 -24.04 6.12 10.04
N PRO A 67 -24.32 6.53 8.78
CA PRO A 67 -24.97 5.68 7.79
C PRO A 67 -24.20 4.39 7.45
N GLY A 68 -22.89 4.35 7.63
CA GLY A 68 -22.03 3.20 7.38
C GLY A 68 -21.84 2.26 8.58
N ALA A 69 -22.41 2.56 9.76
CA ALA A 69 -22.15 1.86 11.01
C ALA A 69 -22.55 0.38 11.02
N SER A 70 -23.41 -0.07 10.10
CA SER A 70 -23.84 -1.45 9.96
C SER A 70 -23.30 -2.16 8.70
N THR A 71 -22.48 -1.48 7.91
CA THR A 71 -21.96 -2.01 6.64
C THR A 71 -20.45 -2.13 6.70
N VAL A 72 -19.94 -3.33 6.45
CA VAL A 72 -18.49 -3.54 6.23
C VAL A 72 -18.17 -3.18 4.78
N GLY A 73 -17.33 -2.19 4.58
CA GLY A 73 -16.99 -1.69 3.25
C GLY A 73 -15.93 -0.61 3.28
N PHE A 74 -15.87 0.16 2.21
CA PHE A 74 -14.97 1.29 2.06
C PHE A 74 -15.72 2.59 1.80
N ASP A 75 -15.22 3.70 2.33
CA ASP A 75 -15.37 4.98 1.66
C ASP A 75 -14.18 5.21 0.69
N SER A 76 -14.19 6.29 -0.07
CA SER A 76 -13.17 6.54 -1.10
C SER A 76 -11.76 6.60 -0.52
N SER A 77 -11.56 7.34 0.56
CA SER A 77 -10.25 7.49 1.21
C SER A 77 -9.83 6.23 2.00
N GLY A 78 -10.77 5.49 2.55
CA GLY A 78 -10.52 4.18 3.19
C GLY A 78 -9.95 3.16 2.21
N LEU A 79 -10.50 3.10 0.99
CA LEU A 79 -9.95 2.25 -0.07
C LEU A 79 -8.52 2.67 -0.42
N MET A 80 -8.25 3.96 -0.59
CA MET A 80 -6.90 4.46 -0.89
C MET A 80 -5.92 4.14 0.25
N SER A 81 -6.32 4.32 1.50
CA SER A 81 -5.50 3.94 2.67
C SER A 81 -5.13 2.46 2.64
N TYR A 82 -6.07 1.59 2.30
CA TYR A 82 -5.85 0.15 2.17
C TYR A 82 -4.87 -0.19 1.05
N VAL A 83 -5.10 0.33 -0.17
CA VAL A 83 -4.27 -0.08 -1.32
C VAL A 83 -2.83 0.38 -1.19
N PHE A 84 -2.60 1.60 -0.68
CA PHE A 84 -1.26 2.15 -0.49
C PHE A 84 -0.52 1.59 0.73
N ALA A 85 -1.22 1.06 1.72
CA ALA A 85 -0.59 0.33 2.81
C ALA A 85 0.22 -0.89 2.32
N GLY A 86 -0.16 -1.48 1.19
CA GLY A 86 0.57 -2.58 0.55
C GLY A 86 2.00 -2.22 0.11
N VAL A 87 2.29 -0.95 -0.09
CA VAL A 87 3.62 -0.42 -0.42
C VAL A 87 4.22 0.40 0.73
N ASN A 88 3.73 0.20 1.95
CA ASN A 88 4.14 0.90 3.17
C ASN A 88 3.92 2.43 3.11
N ALA A 89 3.08 2.92 2.21
CA ALA A 89 2.70 4.32 2.15
C ALA A 89 1.49 4.57 3.05
N LYS A 90 1.68 5.37 4.10
CA LYS A 90 0.62 5.74 5.03
C LYS A 90 -0.02 7.05 4.58
N LEU A 91 -1.26 6.97 4.09
CA LEU A 91 -2.04 8.12 3.67
C LEU A 91 -2.87 8.70 4.83
N PRO A 92 -3.16 10.02 4.82
CA PRO A 92 -4.15 10.62 5.71
C PRO A 92 -5.54 9.99 5.49
N ARG A 93 -6.43 10.07 6.50
CA ARG A 93 -7.73 9.37 6.43
C ARG A 93 -8.77 10.05 5.52
N SER A 94 -8.66 11.33 5.24
CA SER A 94 -9.63 12.05 4.40
C SER A 94 -9.07 12.40 3.03
N SER A 95 -9.95 12.46 2.00
CA SER A 95 -9.56 12.83 0.63
C SER A 95 -8.92 14.21 0.56
N GLY A 96 -9.48 15.20 1.23
CA GLY A 96 -8.91 16.55 1.26
C GLY A 96 -7.53 16.62 1.89
N ALA A 97 -7.27 15.81 2.93
CA ALA A 97 -5.93 15.69 3.51
C ALA A 97 -4.97 14.93 2.57
N MET A 98 -5.45 13.89 1.87
CA MET A 98 -4.67 13.19 0.84
C MET A 98 -4.29 14.10 -0.32
N TYR A 99 -5.15 15.06 -0.68
CA TYR A 99 -4.86 16.03 -1.74
C TYR A 99 -3.62 16.88 -1.42
N ASN A 100 -3.27 17.03 -0.15
CA ASN A 100 -2.17 17.87 0.30
C ASN A 100 -0.87 17.09 0.62
N VAL A 101 -0.78 15.81 0.25
CA VAL A 101 0.45 15.00 0.37
C VAL A 101 0.97 14.59 -1.00
N GLY A 102 2.21 14.11 -1.07
CA GLY A 102 2.80 13.64 -2.32
C GLY A 102 3.10 14.74 -3.35
N GLN A 103 3.37 14.31 -4.56
CA GLN A 103 3.69 15.19 -5.68
C GLN A 103 2.43 15.56 -6.46
N LYS A 104 2.18 16.86 -6.64
CA LYS A 104 1.13 17.36 -7.56
C LYS A 104 1.56 17.11 -9.00
N VAL A 105 0.68 16.54 -9.79
CA VAL A 105 0.86 16.33 -11.23
C VAL A 105 -0.37 16.81 -11.98
N THR A 106 -0.18 17.34 -13.18
CA THR A 106 -1.30 17.78 -14.03
C THR A 106 -1.95 16.55 -14.71
N PRO A 107 -3.23 16.63 -15.13
CA PRO A 107 -3.92 15.49 -15.73
C PRO A 107 -3.23 14.90 -16.97
N ASP A 108 -2.52 15.70 -17.75
CA ASP A 108 -1.75 15.26 -18.91
C ASP A 108 -0.48 14.46 -18.52
N GLN A 109 -0.02 14.59 -17.29
CA GLN A 109 1.12 13.85 -16.72
C GLN A 109 0.70 12.64 -15.90
N ALA A 110 -0.59 12.30 -15.89
CA ALA A 110 -1.13 11.21 -15.09
C ALA A 110 -0.50 9.87 -15.45
N LEU A 111 -0.09 9.13 -14.43
CA LEU A 111 0.43 7.76 -14.54
C LEU A 111 -0.41 6.81 -13.67
N PRO A 112 -0.48 5.51 -14.01
CA PRO A 112 -1.15 4.53 -13.16
C PRO A 112 -0.67 4.60 -11.71
N ALA A 113 -1.61 4.45 -10.78
CA ALA A 113 -1.49 4.65 -9.33
C ALA A 113 -1.41 6.11 -8.86
N ASP A 114 -1.58 7.12 -9.73
CA ASP A 114 -1.86 8.48 -9.27
C ASP A 114 -3.28 8.56 -8.69
N LEU A 115 -3.48 9.44 -7.71
CA LEU A 115 -4.77 9.71 -7.09
C LEU A 115 -5.46 10.86 -7.81
N ILE A 116 -6.70 10.64 -8.26
CA ILE A 116 -7.56 11.67 -8.84
C ILE A 116 -8.52 12.15 -7.75
N PHE A 117 -8.73 13.45 -7.67
CA PHE A 117 -9.57 14.09 -6.66
C PHE A 117 -10.72 14.86 -7.29
N TYR A 118 -11.83 14.93 -6.57
CA TYR A 118 -13.03 15.66 -6.99
C TYR A 118 -13.53 16.58 -5.90
N GLY A 119 -14.20 17.65 -6.34
CA GLY A 119 -14.71 18.70 -5.47
C GLY A 119 -13.65 19.72 -5.07
N PRO A 120 -14.06 20.80 -4.36
CA PRO A 120 -13.14 21.84 -3.90
C PRO A 120 -12.01 21.23 -3.06
N ASP A 121 -10.76 21.53 -3.42
CA ASP A 121 -9.57 21.02 -2.72
C ASP A 121 -9.55 19.50 -2.51
N GLY A 122 -10.22 18.76 -3.43
CA GLY A 122 -10.28 17.30 -3.36
C GLY A 122 -11.09 16.71 -2.21
N THR A 123 -12.00 17.50 -1.65
CA THR A 123 -12.72 17.13 -0.42
C THR A 123 -13.92 16.20 -0.63
N THR A 124 -14.43 16.10 -1.88
CA THR A 124 -15.61 15.27 -2.14
C THR A 124 -15.28 13.79 -2.23
N THR A 125 -14.32 13.40 -3.06
CA THR A 125 -13.89 12.00 -3.21
C THR A 125 -12.49 11.91 -3.80
N VAL A 126 -11.86 10.76 -3.59
CA VAL A 126 -10.58 10.37 -4.18
C VAL A 126 -10.73 9.04 -4.92
N THR A 127 -10.07 8.90 -6.06
CA THR A 127 -10.09 7.70 -6.89
C THR A 127 -8.68 7.31 -7.31
N LEU A 128 -8.48 6.07 -7.75
CA LEU A 128 -7.19 5.57 -8.21
C LEU A 128 -7.15 5.54 -9.73
N PHE A 129 -6.22 6.25 -10.34
CA PHE A 129 -6.02 6.19 -11.79
C PHE A 129 -5.41 4.85 -12.20
N LEU A 130 -6.04 4.15 -13.12
CA LEU A 130 -5.62 2.83 -13.61
C LEU A 130 -4.83 2.91 -14.92
N GLY A 131 -4.78 4.07 -15.55
CA GLY A 131 -4.35 4.23 -16.95
C GLY A 131 -5.52 4.11 -17.92
N ASN A 132 -5.29 4.39 -19.20
CA ASN A 132 -6.28 4.26 -20.28
C ASN A 132 -7.61 4.97 -19.99
N SER A 133 -7.56 6.14 -19.34
CA SER A 133 -8.74 6.92 -18.93
C SER A 133 -9.71 6.14 -18.03
N GLN A 134 -9.22 5.17 -17.26
CA GLN A 134 -10.00 4.42 -16.30
C GLN A 134 -9.55 4.74 -14.87
N MET A 135 -10.49 4.63 -13.94
CA MET A 135 -10.23 4.80 -12.51
C MET A 135 -10.95 3.74 -11.68
N LEU A 136 -10.39 3.42 -10.53
CA LEU A 136 -11.08 2.65 -9.50
C LEU A 136 -11.65 3.62 -8.48
N GLU A 137 -12.93 3.52 -8.22
CA GLU A 137 -13.64 4.39 -7.29
C GLU A 137 -14.62 3.64 -6.39
N VAL A 138 -15.05 4.29 -5.33
CA VAL A 138 -16.13 3.82 -4.47
C VAL A 138 -17.38 4.66 -4.76
N THR A 139 -18.45 3.99 -5.18
CA THR A 139 -19.76 4.59 -5.44
C THR A 139 -20.82 3.96 -4.53
N ASP A 140 -22.08 4.38 -4.62
CA ASP A 140 -23.18 3.74 -3.91
C ASP A 140 -23.34 2.24 -4.27
N ALA A 141 -22.87 1.84 -5.45
CA ALA A 141 -22.82 0.43 -5.87
C ALA A 141 -21.59 -0.32 -5.30
N GLY A 142 -20.74 0.34 -4.51
CA GLY A 142 -19.49 -0.20 -3.99
C GLY A 142 -18.27 0.16 -4.85
N VAL A 143 -17.24 -0.66 -4.75
CA VAL A 143 -15.98 -0.47 -5.48
C VAL A 143 -16.14 -0.90 -6.93
N VAL A 144 -15.94 0.04 -7.86
CA VAL A 144 -16.13 -0.17 -9.30
C VAL A 144 -15.00 0.45 -10.12
N VAL A 145 -14.84 -0.04 -11.35
CA VAL A 145 -14.01 0.61 -12.38
C VAL A 145 -14.93 1.46 -13.26
N SER A 146 -14.56 2.72 -13.46
CA SER A 146 -15.31 3.70 -14.24
C SER A 146 -14.38 4.49 -15.15
N PRO A 147 -14.89 5.08 -16.27
CA PRO A 147 -14.14 6.08 -17.02
C PRO A 147 -13.82 7.28 -16.13
N VAL A 148 -12.64 7.87 -16.32
CA VAL A 148 -12.27 9.13 -15.66
C VAL A 148 -13.24 10.23 -16.14
N ARG A 149 -13.87 10.91 -15.19
CA ARG A 149 -14.71 12.08 -15.47
C ARG A 149 -13.94 13.36 -15.20
N THR A 150 -14.18 14.39 -15.97
CA THR A 150 -13.52 15.70 -15.81
C THR A 150 -14.37 16.70 -15.03
N THR A 151 -15.69 16.48 -14.91
CA THR A 151 -16.58 17.33 -14.12
C THR A 151 -16.18 17.31 -12.65
N ASP A 152 -16.01 18.47 -12.06
CA ASP A 152 -15.61 18.70 -10.67
C ASP A 152 -14.24 18.08 -10.29
N MET A 153 -13.44 17.67 -11.27
CA MET A 153 -12.08 17.19 -11.02
C MET A 153 -11.21 18.33 -10.50
N ALA A 154 -10.47 18.06 -9.43
CA ALA A 154 -9.50 19.00 -8.91
C ALA A 154 -8.38 19.25 -9.95
N PRO A 155 -7.72 20.44 -9.93
CA PRO A 155 -6.75 20.80 -10.97
C PRO A 155 -5.50 19.93 -11.02
N TYR A 156 -5.21 19.21 -9.95
CA TYR A 156 -4.05 18.31 -9.87
C TYR A 156 -4.45 16.93 -9.39
N LEU A 157 -3.74 15.92 -9.90
CA LEU A 157 -3.64 14.59 -9.29
C LEU A 157 -2.52 14.60 -8.24
N VAL A 158 -2.46 13.55 -7.44
CA VAL A 158 -1.37 13.37 -6.48
C VAL A 158 -0.65 12.05 -6.74
N ARG A 159 0.66 12.12 -6.92
CA ARG A 159 1.55 10.98 -7.05
C ARG A 159 2.17 10.65 -5.71
N ILE A 160 1.92 9.43 -5.23
CA ILE A 160 2.46 8.92 -3.97
C ILE A 160 3.71 8.08 -4.21
N ILE A 161 3.73 7.27 -5.28
CA ILE A 161 4.88 6.45 -5.65
C ILE A 161 5.77 7.29 -6.55
N ALA A 162 6.95 7.66 -6.06
CA ALA A 162 7.92 8.48 -6.80
C ALA A 162 8.31 7.84 -8.14
N SER A 163 8.63 8.70 -9.11
CA SER A 163 9.10 8.29 -10.45
C SER A 163 10.54 7.79 -10.41
#